data_456fe0a4e80c72a05daebf3463cc67d6
#
_entry.id   456fe0a4e80c72a05daebf3463cc67d6
#
_cell.length_a   1.000
_cell.length_b   1.000
_cell.length_c   1.000
_cell.angle_alpha   90.00
_cell.angle_beta   90.00
_cell.angle_gamma   90.00
#
_symmetry.space_group_name_H-M   'P 1'
#
loop_
_entity.id
_entity.type
_entity.pdbx_description
1 polymer ?
#
loop_
_entity_poly.entity_id
_entity_poly.type
_entity_poly.pdbx_seq_one_letter_code
_entity_poly.pdbx_strand_id
1 'polypeptide(L)'
;MDRPIDNLQDLKSASRWLANCARSVYSQDGEDGIVAKALSMLPATNRWCVEVGAWDGRYLSNTFNLVENMQYRVVLIEGDPRKYRSLCRDYPFKDRATFMQQFVGWSGQNSLDAILSRHPVPIDFDLLSIDVDGNDFHVWRAVNRYKPRLVLIEFNPTAANRLDYVQPADMRLSRGSSPAAMIRLGKEKGYELISLTQHNLLFVDGAYFHLFNIPDNSLSVMRDEDSVTTVLVCFDGYLIADGPAFLRWHGMKFKLKQVLPWALRAFPGNYNLLQKVLLRIWRSLH
;
A
#
# COMPACT_ATOMS: atom_id res chain seq x y z
N MET A 1 20.05 -0.71 -28.47
CA MET A 1 20.51 -2.11 -28.50
C MET A 1 20.20 -2.69 -27.13
N ASP A 2 19.12 -3.44 -27.03
CA ASP A 2 18.72 -4.10 -25.81
C ASP A 2 19.69 -5.23 -25.53
N ARG A 3 20.32 -5.24 -24.35
CA ARG A 3 21.12 -6.38 -23.93
C ARG A 3 20.19 -7.58 -23.75
N PRO A 4 20.57 -8.79 -24.19
CA PRO A 4 19.76 -9.97 -23.89
C PRO A 4 19.62 -10.14 -22.37
N ILE A 5 18.43 -10.52 -21.92
CA ILE A 5 18.14 -10.83 -20.51
C ILE A 5 18.64 -12.25 -20.28
N ASP A 6 19.89 -12.38 -19.80
CA ASP A 6 20.55 -13.68 -19.69
C ASP A 6 20.38 -14.35 -18.32
N ASN A 7 19.94 -13.58 -17.30
CA ASN A 7 19.76 -14.10 -15.94
C ASN A 7 18.69 -13.33 -15.15
N LEU A 8 18.35 -13.85 -13.98
CA LEU A 8 17.33 -13.25 -13.09
C LEU A 8 17.67 -11.81 -12.66
N GLN A 9 18.95 -11.49 -12.48
CA GLN A 9 19.36 -10.14 -12.05
C GLN A 9 19.15 -9.11 -13.17
N ASP A 10 19.42 -9.48 -14.40
CA ASP A 10 19.16 -8.63 -15.57
C ASP A 10 17.66 -8.42 -15.76
N LEU A 11 16.85 -9.48 -15.57
CA LEU A 11 15.39 -9.41 -15.60
C LEU A 11 14.86 -8.45 -14.53
N LYS A 12 15.33 -8.57 -13.28
CA LYS A 12 14.96 -7.66 -12.19
C LYS A 12 15.35 -6.21 -12.51
N SER A 13 16.56 -6.00 -12.99
CA SER A 13 17.06 -4.66 -13.36
C SER A 13 16.21 -4.03 -14.47
N ALA A 14 15.91 -4.79 -15.52
CA ALA A 14 15.07 -4.32 -16.63
C ALA A 14 13.62 -4.06 -16.19
N SER A 15 13.06 -4.91 -15.33
CA SER A 15 11.68 -4.77 -14.87
C SER A 15 11.51 -3.65 -13.86
N ARG A 16 12.52 -3.37 -13.03
CA ARG A 16 12.49 -2.36 -11.97
C ARG A 16 13.05 -0.99 -12.40
N TRP A 17 13.27 -0.74 -13.67
CA TRP A 17 13.94 0.47 -14.15
C TRP A 17 13.29 1.76 -13.64
N LEU A 18 11.97 1.78 -13.48
CA LEU A 18 11.21 2.96 -13.03
C LEU A 18 11.56 3.32 -11.57
N ALA A 19 11.92 2.35 -10.74
CA ALA A 19 12.38 2.58 -9.38
C ALA A 19 13.68 3.40 -9.30
N ASN A 20 14.50 3.39 -10.37
CA ASN A 20 15.70 4.24 -10.45
C ASN A 20 15.38 5.74 -10.55
N CYS A 21 14.11 6.09 -10.82
CA CYS A 21 13.62 7.46 -10.83
C CYS A 21 13.17 7.94 -9.46
N ALA A 22 13.29 7.11 -8.40
CA ALA A 22 12.88 7.46 -7.05
C ALA A 22 13.55 8.75 -6.56
N ARG A 23 12.74 9.69 -6.11
CA ARG A 23 13.17 10.96 -5.54
C ARG A 23 12.08 11.48 -4.62
N SER A 24 12.37 11.63 -3.33
CA SER A 24 11.46 12.26 -2.37
C SER A 24 11.64 13.78 -2.43
N VAL A 25 10.60 14.49 -2.78
CA VAL A 25 10.46 15.93 -2.63
C VAL A 25 9.55 16.19 -1.43
N TYR A 26 8.42 15.50 -1.39
CA TYR A 26 7.43 15.52 -0.32
C TYR A 26 7.03 14.12 0.14
N SER A 27 7.03 13.15 -0.77
CA SER A 27 6.69 11.75 -0.48
C SER A 27 7.74 11.04 0.36
N GLN A 28 7.37 9.90 0.94
CA GLN A 28 8.17 9.17 1.93
C GLN A 28 9.34 8.40 1.30
N ASP A 29 9.07 7.63 0.25
CA ASP A 29 9.98 6.60 -0.27
C ASP A 29 10.39 6.83 -1.74
N GLY A 30 10.27 8.07 -2.22
CA GLY A 30 10.68 8.43 -3.58
C GLY A 30 9.56 8.41 -4.61
N GLU A 31 8.32 8.30 -4.18
CA GLU A 31 7.14 8.26 -5.04
C GLU A 31 7.06 9.46 -5.98
N ASP A 32 7.45 10.66 -5.54
CA ASP A 32 7.42 11.88 -6.36
C ASP A 32 8.15 11.71 -7.69
N GLY A 33 9.36 11.18 -7.66
CA GLY A 33 10.15 10.97 -8.87
C GLY A 33 9.60 9.85 -9.75
N ILE A 34 9.15 8.76 -9.15
CA ILE A 34 8.56 7.61 -9.85
C ILE A 34 7.27 8.02 -10.55
N VAL A 35 6.36 8.68 -9.83
CA VAL A 35 5.07 9.15 -10.36
C VAL A 35 5.27 10.18 -11.47
N ALA A 36 6.14 11.18 -11.26
CA ALA A 36 6.44 12.18 -12.28
C ALA A 36 6.97 11.54 -13.57
N LYS A 37 7.87 10.54 -13.45
CA LYS A 37 8.38 9.79 -14.59
C LYS A 37 7.28 8.97 -15.26
N ALA A 38 6.45 8.27 -14.50
CA ALA A 38 5.35 7.47 -15.03
C ALA A 38 4.36 8.35 -15.82
N LEU A 39 3.96 9.49 -15.26
CA LEU A 39 3.09 10.46 -15.95
C LEU A 39 3.70 11.01 -17.24
N SER A 40 5.02 11.20 -17.28
CA SER A 40 5.71 11.69 -18.49
C SER A 40 5.69 10.68 -19.65
N MET A 41 5.40 9.42 -19.38
CA MET A 41 5.31 8.36 -20.39
C MET A 41 3.89 8.17 -20.94
N LEU A 42 2.90 8.71 -20.23
CA LEU A 42 1.51 8.62 -20.68
C LEU A 42 1.22 9.65 -21.78
N PRO A 43 0.25 9.38 -22.65
CA PRO A 43 -0.25 10.41 -23.58
C PRO A 43 -0.84 11.58 -22.79
N ALA A 44 -1.18 12.68 -23.47
CA ALA A 44 -1.59 13.94 -22.86
C ALA A 44 -2.47 13.75 -21.63
N THR A 45 -2.00 14.26 -20.49
CA THR A 45 -2.65 14.16 -19.18
C THR A 45 -3.71 15.26 -19.02
N ASN A 46 -4.72 15.03 -18.17
CA ASN A 46 -5.73 16.05 -17.85
C ASN A 46 -5.35 16.89 -16.63
N ARG A 47 -4.22 16.55 -15.97
CA ARG A 47 -3.65 17.22 -14.79
C ARG A 47 -4.59 17.24 -13.59
N TRP A 48 -5.27 16.15 -13.36
CA TRP A 48 -6.05 15.91 -12.14
C TRP A 48 -5.48 14.77 -11.34
N CYS A 49 -5.41 14.94 -10.03
CA CYS A 49 -5.09 13.89 -9.08
C CYS A 49 -6.02 13.92 -7.87
N VAL A 50 -6.11 12.78 -7.20
CA VAL A 50 -6.91 12.59 -5.98
C VAL A 50 -6.01 11.94 -4.94
N GLU A 51 -6.01 12.45 -3.72
CA GLU A 51 -5.31 11.87 -2.58
C GLU A 51 -6.28 11.59 -1.44
N VAL A 52 -6.33 10.34 -1.03
CA VAL A 52 -7.15 9.85 0.07
C VAL A 52 -6.24 9.58 1.26
N GLY A 53 -6.53 10.17 2.41
CA GLY A 53 -5.65 10.21 3.58
C GLY A 53 -4.65 11.38 3.50
N ALA A 54 -5.14 12.55 3.07
CA ALA A 54 -4.28 13.67 2.67
C ALA A 54 -3.55 14.38 3.84
N TRP A 55 -3.86 14.07 5.10
CA TRP A 55 -3.29 14.70 6.30
C TRP A 55 -3.34 16.24 6.22
N ASP A 56 -2.18 16.91 6.11
CA ASP A 56 -2.06 18.36 5.92
C ASP A 56 -1.86 18.77 4.44
N GLY A 57 -1.89 17.79 3.55
CA GLY A 57 -1.73 17.93 2.11
C GLY A 57 -0.29 18.15 1.64
N ARG A 58 0.70 18.13 2.53
CA ARG A 58 2.12 18.34 2.21
C ARG A 58 3.04 17.29 2.82
N TYR A 59 2.87 16.98 4.10
CA TYR A 59 3.71 16.02 4.80
C TYR A 59 3.47 14.61 4.27
N LEU A 60 4.49 14.00 3.71
CA LEU A 60 4.47 12.69 3.05
C LEU A 60 3.44 12.57 1.91
N SER A 61 2.98 13.71 1.35
CA SER A 61 1.99 13.72 0.28
C SER A 61 2.57 13.17 -1.03
N ASN A 62 1.80 12.33 -1.68
CA ASN A 62 2.11 11.76 -2.99
C ASN A 62 1.66 12.64 -4.16
N THR A 63 0.92 13.73 -3.88
CA THR A 63 0.35 14.61 -4.91
C THR A 63 0.85 16.04 -4.84
N PHE A 64 1.40 16.49 -3.71
CA PHE A 64 1.80 17.89 -3.54
C PHE A 64 2.84 18.34 -4.58
N ASN A 65 3.82 17.49 -4.90
CA ASN A 65 4.80 17.77 -5.95
C ASN A 65 4.15 18.00 -7.33
N LEU A 66 3.09 17.26 -7.66
CA LEU A 66 2.35 17.44 -8.91
C LEU A 66 1.64 18.80 -8.96
N VAL A 67 1.06 19.21 -7.82
CA VAL A 67 0.36 20.52 -7.73
C VAL A 67 1.34 21.68 -7.81
N GLU A 68 2.43 21.62 -7.05
CA GLU A 68 3.43 22.69 -6.97
C GLU A 68 4.21 22.85 -8.29
N ASN A 69 4.76 21.76 -8.80
CA ASN A 69 5.75 21.80 -9.88
C ASN A 69 5.17 21.46 -11.26
N MET A 70 4.02 20.76 -11.32
CA MET A 70 3.43 20.31 -12.58
C MET A 70 2.02 20.87 -12.86
N GLN A 71 1.55 21.82 -12.03
CA GLN A 71 0.30 22.56 -12.22
C GLN A 71 -0.96 21.66 -12.19
N TYR A 72 -0.95 20.58 -11.39
CA TYR A 72 -2.10 19.69 -11.22
C TYR A 72 -3.20 20.35 -10.39
N ARG A 73 -4.44 19.97 -10.68
CA ARG A 73 -5.59 20.13 -9.78
C ARG A 73 -5.69 18.91 -8.89
N VAL A 74 -6.06 19.10 -7.63
CA VAL A 74 -6.12 18.01 -6.66
C VAL A 74 -7.42 18.01 -5.87
N VAL A 75 -7.93 16.81 -5.60
CA VAL A 75 -8.92 16.58 -4.54
C VAL A 75 -8.20 15.94 -3.38
N LEU A 76 -8.22 16.59 -2.22
CA LEU A 76 -7.60 16.17 -0.97
C LEU A 76 -8.69 15.75 0.02
N ILE A 77 -8.70 14.47 0.39
CA ILE A 77 -9.72 13.89 1.25
C ILE A 77 -9.07 13.48 2.58
N GLU A 78 -9.54 14.05 3.69
CA GLU A 78 -9.02 13.78 5.03
C GLU A 78 -10.18 13.52 6.00
N GLY A 79 -10.15 12.40 6.71
CA GLY A 79 -11.20 11.99 7.63
C GLY A 79 -11.09 12.64 9.01
N ASP A 80 -9.87 12.85 9.52
CA ASP A 80 -9.66 13.44 10.85
C ASP A 80 -9.97 14.94 10.84
N PRO A 81 -10.90 15.41 11.70
CA PRO A 81 -11.28 16.83 11.71
C PRO A 81 -10.13 17.79 12.08
N ARG A 82 -9.13 17.32 12.82
CA ARG A 82 -7.99 18.18 13.21
C ARG A 82 -7.00 18.30 12.05
N LYS A 83 -6.67 17.19 11.41
CA LYS A 83 -5.83 17.15 10.21
C LYS A 83 -6.48 17.96 9.08
N TYR A 84 -7.78 17.77 8.84
CA TYR A 84 -8.55 18.52 7.85
C TYR A 84 -8.52 20.05 8.08
N ARG A 85 -8.66 20.49 9.33
CA ARG A 85 -8.54 21.94 9.64
C ARG A 85 -7.15 22.49 9.32
N SER A 86 -6.09 21.72 9.59
CA SER A 86 -4.72 22.09 9.22
C SER A 86 -4.59 22.18 7.71
N LEU A 87 -5.06 21.15 6.98
CA LEU A 87 -5.11 21.11 5.53
C LEU A 87 -5.75 22.36 4.92
N CYS A 88 -6.97 22.70 5.34
CA CYS A 88 -7.69 23.87 4.81
C CYS A 88 -7.00 25.21 5.12
N ARG A 89 -6.35 25.31 6.31
CA ARG A 89 -5.66 26.52 6.74
C ARG A 89 -4.35 26.72 5.97
N ASP A 90 -3.52 25.68 5.91
CA ASP A 90 -2.09 25.79 5.61
C ASP A 90 -1.74 25.44 4.15
N TYR A 91 -2.65 24.79 3.41
CA TYR A 91 -2.38 24.40 2.01
C TYR A 91 -2.21 25.62 1.10
N PRO A 92 -1.08 25.74 0.38
CA PRO A 92 -0.75 26.99 -0.34
C PRO A 92 -1.50 27.17 -1.67
N PHE A 93 -1.90 26.09 -2.35
CA PHE A 93 -2.49 26.12 -3.71
C PHE A 93 -4.00 25.91 -3.68
N LYS A 94 -4.72 26.77 -2.92
CA LYS A 94 -6.18 26.63 -2.71
C LYS A 94 -7.02 26.80 -3.97
N ASP A 95 -6.50 27.53 -4.94
CA ASP A 95 -7.11 27.77 -6.25
C ASP A 95 -7.14 26.51 -7.14
N ARG A 96 -6.29 25.54 -6.84
CA ARG A 96 -6.17 24.26 -7.57
C ARG A 96 -6.60 23.06 -6.72
N ALA A 97 -7.01 23.27 -5.47
CA ALA A 97 -7.36 22.21 -4.54
C ALA A 97 -8.85 22.22 -4.17
N THR A 98 -9.42 21.03 -4.07
CA THR A 98 -10.72 20.77 -3.46
C THR A 98 -10.50 19.98 -2.18
N PHE A 99 -10.95 20.52 -1.05
CA PHE A 99 -10.79 19.88 0.25
C PHE A 99 -12.08 19.19 0.68
N MET A 100 -11.97 17.95 1.18
CA MET A 100 -13.10 17.17 1.62
C MET A 100 -12.84 16.54 2.98
N GLN A 101 -13.70 16.85 3.95
CA GLN A 101 -13.67 16.22 5.27
C GLN A 101 -14.57 15.00 5.25
N GLN A 102 -13.99 13.83 5.03
CA GLN A 102 -14.72 12.58 5.03
C GLN A 102 -13.83 11.36 5.25
N PHE A 103 -14.25 10.43 6.11
CA PHE A 103 -13.68 9.10 6.13
C PHE A 103 -14.15 8.33 4.89
N VAL A 104 -13.21 7.94 4.04
CA VAL A 104 -13.50 7.17 2.83
C VAL A 104 -13.70 5.71 3.22
N GLY A 105 -14.80 5.14 2.77
CA GLY A 105 -15.15 3.74 2.97
C GLY A 105 -15.37 3.02 1.64
N TRP A 106 -16.03 1.89 1.70
CA TRP A 106 -16.24 1.00 0.54
C TRP A 106 -17.71 0.83 0.15
N SER A 107 -18.63 1.64 0.69
CA SER A 107 -20.06 1.57 0.36
C SER A 107 -20.81 2.87 0.61
N GLY A 108 -21.95 3.01 -0.05
CA GLY A 108 -22.87 4.13 0.14
C GLY A 108 -22.25 5.49 -0.14
N GLN A 109 -22.64 6.49 0.63
CA GLN A 109 -22.20 7.89 0.47
C GLN A 109 -20.71 8.10 0.86
N ASN A 110 -20.10 7.13 1.52
CA ASN A 110 -18.70 7.15 1.91
C ASN A 110 -17.78 6.45 0.89
N SER A 111 -18.32 5.84 -0.17
CA SER A 111 -17.49 5.32 -1.25
C SER A 111 -16.83 6.46 -2.03
N LEU A 112 -15.61 6.21 -2.52
CA LEU A 112 -14.87 7.22 -3.28
C LEU A 112 -15.65 7.68 -4.52
N ASP A 113 -16.35 6.78 -5.20
CA ASP A 113 -17.22 7.11 -6.34
C ASP A 113 -18.31 8.12 -5.97
N ALA A 114 -18.99 7.93 -4.83
CA ALA A 114 -20.02 8.84 -4.36
C ALA A 114 -19.45 10.20 -3.95
N ILE A 115 -18.25 10.19 -3.34
CA ILE A 115 -17.55 11.41 -2.91
C ILE A 115 -17.16 12.24 -4.14
N LEU A 116 -16.43 11.64 -5.08
CA LEU A 116 -15.92 12.35 -6.26
C LEU A 116 -17.01 12.80 -7.22
N SER A 117 -18.18 12.08 -7.27
CA SER A 117 -19.29 12.46 -8.16
C SER A 117 -19.89 13.83 -7.88
N ARG A 118 -19.60 14.42 -6.73
CA ARG A 118 -20.06 15.78 -6.34
C ARG A 118 -19.15 16.90 -6.88
N HIS A 119 -18.07 16.54 -7.56
CA HIS A 119 -17.05 17.45 -8.04
C HIS A 119 -16.73 17.19 -9.52
N PRO A 120 -16.22 18.17 -10.26
CA PRO A 120 -15.94 18.05 -11.70
C PRO A 120 -14.62 17.30 -11.97
N VAL A 121 -14.43 16.15 -11.31
CA VAL A 121 -13.27 15.28 -11.50
C VAL A 121 -13.47 14.45 -12.77
N PRO A 122 -12.53 14.45 -13.73
CA PRO A 122 -12.60 13.56 -14.90
C PRO A 122 -12.67 12.09 -14.49
N ILE A 123 -13.36 11.26 -15.28
CA ILE A 123 -13.46 9.82 -14.99
C ILE A 123 -12.09 9.15 -15.08
N ASP A 124 -11.25 9.62 -16.02
CA ASP A 124 -9.91 9.12 -16.34
C ASP A 124 -8.80 10.05 -15.84
N PHE A 125 -8.97 10.59 -14.63
CA PHE A 125 -7.95 11.47 -14.04
C PHE A 125 -6.59 10.74 -13.89
N ASP A 126 -5.51 11.50 -13.76
CA ASP A 126 -4.16 10.96 -13.96
C ASP A 126 -3.66 10.10 -12.82
N LEU A 127 -3.90 10.50 -11.55
CA LEU A 127 -3.39 9.79 -10.38
C LEU A 127 -4.42 9.70 -9.26
N LEU A 128 -4.66 8.48 -8.79
CA LEU A 128 -5.31 8.17 -7.51
C LEU A 128 -4.25 7.70 -6.52
N SER A 129 -4.07 8.43 -5.42
CA SER A 129 -3.30 7.99 -4.26
C SER A 129 -4.24 7.58 -3.13
N ILE A 130 -4.06 6.36 -2.60
CA ILE A 130 -4.85 5.82 -1.49
C ILE A 130 -3.89 5.41 -0.38
N ASP A 131 -4.05 6.07 0.79
CA ASP A 131 -3.32 5.77 2.00
C ASP A 131 -4.24 6.07 3.20
N VAL A 132 -4.90 5.01 3.69
CA VAL A 132 -5.88 5.08 4.79
C VAL A 132 -5.55 4.13 5.94
N ASP A 133 -4.26 3.81 6.09
CA ASP A 133 -3.74 3.00 7.19
C ASP A 133 -4.47 1.63 7.34
N GLY A 134 -4.74 0.93 6.22
CA GLY A 134 -5.17 -0.46 6.29
C GLY A 134 -6.37 -0.89 5.45
N ASN A 135 -7.37 -0.04 5.22
CA ASN A 135 -8.54 -0.39 4.42
C ASN A 135 -8.40 -0.07 2.92
N ASP A 136 -7.22 0.24 2.46
CA ASP A 136 -6.85 0.65 1.09
C ASP A 136 -7.40 -0.30 0.04
N PHE A 137 -7.24 -1.61 0.25
CA PHE A 137 -7.80 -2.65 -0.61
C PHE A 137 -9.30 -2.48 -0.81
N HIS A 138 -10.06 -2.25 0.26
CA HIS A 138 -11.52 -2.15 0.22
C HIS A 138 -11.97 -0.85 -0.45
N VAL A 139 -11.26 0.24 -0.17
CA VAL A 139 -11.50 1.54 -0.82
C VAL A 139 -11.30 1.40 -2.32
N TRP A 140 -10.14 0.88 -2.77
CA TRP A 140 -9.87 0.70 -4.20
C TRP A 140 -10.83 -0.28 -4.88
N ARG A 141 -11.13 -1.40 -4.22
CA ARG A 141 -12.09 -2.38 -4.74
C ARG A 141 -13.46 -1.77 -5.04
N ALA A 142 -13.88 -0.81 -4.22
CA ALA A 142 -15.18 -0.15 -4.35
C ALA A 142 -15.22 0.95 -5.42
N VAL A 143 -14.09 1.37 -5.98
CA VAL A 143 -14.04 2.33 -7.09
C VAL A 143 -14.42 1.62 -8.39
N ASN A 144 -15.56 1.99 -8.97
CA ASN A 144 -16.08 1.36 -10.19
C ASN A 144 -16.41 2.39 -11.29
N ARG A 145 -16.75 3.62 -10.89
CA ARG A 145 -17.08 4.69 -11.83
C ARG A 145 -15.85 5.35 -12.42
N TYR A 146 -14.85 5.59 -11.58
CA TYR A 146 -13.61 6.26 -11.97
C TYR A 146 -12.56 5.25 -12.39
N LYS A 147 -11.80 5.60 -13.42
CA LYS A 147 -10.70 4.79 -13.94
C LYS A 147 -9.46 5.65 -14.11
N PRO A 148 -8.80 6.03 -12.99
CA PRO A 148 -7.57 6.82 -13.05
C PRO A 148 -6.48 6.10 -13.86
N ARG A 149 -5.62 6.85 -14.53
CA ARG A 149 -4.54 6.29 -15.35
C ARG A 149 -3.47 5.61 -14.53
N LEU A 150 -3.16 6.18 -13.35
CA LEU A 150 -2.25 5.62 -12.35
C LEU A 150 -2.98 5.46 -11.01
N VAL A 151 -2.65 4.40 -10.30
CA VAL A 151 -3.07 4.18 -8.91
C VAL A 151 -1.82 3.93 -8.06
N LEU A 152 -1.60 4.77 -7.07
CA LEU A 152 -0.59 4.61 -6.03
C LEU A 152 -1.32 4.21 -4.76
N ILE A 153 -0.94 3.06 -4.16
CA ILE A 153 -1.70 2.50 -3.06
C ILE A 153 -0.80 1.83 -2.03
N GLU A 154 -1.09 2.09 -0.76
CA GLU A 154 -0.36 1.51 0.36
C GLU A 154 -0.62 0.00 0.49
N PHE A 155 0.43 -0.75 0.87
CA PHE A 155 0.35 -2.18 1.20
C PHE A 155 1.15 -2.48 2.47
N ASN A 156 0.84 -3.59 3.14
CA ASN A 156 1.63 -4.02 4.30
C ASN A 156 2.98 -4.60 3.88
N PRO A 157 4.10 -3.89 4.09
CA PRO A 157 5.43 -4.33 3.68
C PRO A 157 5.95 -5.54 4.48
N THR A 158 5.33 -5.87 5.61
CA THR A 158 5.71 -7.04 6.41
C THR A 158 5.15 -8.35 5.86
N ALA A 159 4.19 -8.29 4.93
CA ALA A 159 3.62 -9.46 4.30
C ALA A 159 4.57 -10.04 3.24
N ALA A 160 4.81 -11.36 3.30
CA ALA A 160 5.59 -12.09 2.31
C ALA A 160 4.91 -12.08 0.94
N ASN A 161 5.71 -12.18 -0.14
CA ASN A 161 5.20 -12.17 -1.51
C ASN A 161 4.22 -13.32 -1.79
N ARG A 162 4.41 -14.47 -1.11
CA ARG A 162 3.54 -15.65 -1.23
C ARG A 162 2.21 -15.54 -0.46
N LEU A 163 2.06 -14.53 0.39
CA LEU A 163 0.88 -14.36 1.24
C LEU A 163 -0.17 -13.52 0.52
N ASP A 164 -1.26 -14.13 0.10
CA ASP A 164 -2.46 -13.42 -0.37
C ASP A 164 -3.38 -13.16 0.85
N TYR A 165 -3.21 -12.02 1.47
CA TYR A 165 -3.98 -11.62 2.65
C TYR A 165 -4.68 -10.30 2.43
N VAL A 166 -5.98 -10.29 2.64
CA VAL A 166 -6.81 -9.08 2.68
C VAL A 166 -7.23 -8.82 4.12
N GLN A 167 -6.95 -7.63 4.64
CA GLN A 167 -7.48 -7.21 5.93
C GLN A 167 -9.00 -7.31 5.92
N PRO A 168 -9.68 -7.78 7.00
CA PRO A 168 -11.13 -7.66 7.12
C PRO A 168 -11.60 -6.21 6.95
N ALA A 169 -12.75 -6.01 6.30
CA ALA A 169 -13.36 -4.71 6.08
C ALA A 169 -13.90 -4.13 7.41
N ASP A 170 -13.03 -3.52 8.18
CA ASP A 170 -13.32 -2.94 9.50
C ASP A 170 -12.46 -1.69 9.73
N MET A 171 -13.10 -0.53 9.92
CA MET A 171 -12.43 0.76 10.17
C MET A 171 -11.62 0.80 11.47
N ARG A 172 -11.76 -0.19 12.35
CA ARG A 172 -10.98 -0.30 13.59
C ARG A 172 -9.67 -1.06 13.42
N LEU A 173 -9.46 -1.66 12.25
CA LEU A 173 -8.25 -2.42 11.94
C LEU A 173 -7.31 -1.58 11.09
N SER A 174 -6.03 -1.66 11.41
CA SER A 174 -4.95 -0.96 10.73
C SER A 174 -3.79 -1.94 10.53
N ARG A 175 -4.02 -2.96 9.70
CA ARG A 175 -3.03 -4.02 9.40
C ARG A 175 -2.53 -3.96 7.96
N GLY A 176 -3.30 -3.34 7.08
CA GLY A 176 -3.07 -3.34 5.65
C GLY A 176 -3.26 -4.72 5.00
N SER A 177 -3.31 -4.72 3.69
CA SER A 177 -3.39 -5.94 2.89
C SER A 177 -2.03 -6.26 2.27
N SER A 178 -1.80 -7.53 1.93
CA SER A 178 -0.53 -7.96 1.34
C SER A 178 -0.33 -7.42 -0.09
N PRO A 179 0.92 -7.30 -0.56
CA PRO A 179 1.18 -6.87 -1.93
C PRO A 179 0.58 -7.84 -2.97
N ALA A 180 0.57 -9.15 -2.69
CA ALA A 180 -0.07 -10.13 -3.58
C ALA A 180 -1.58 -9.88 -3.75
N ALA A 181 -2.29 -9.59 -2.66
CA ALA A 181 -3.72 -9.26 -2.71
C ALA A 181 -3.98 -7.97 -3.50
N MET A 182 -3.14 -6.94 -3.32
CA MET A 182 -3.25 -5.67 -4.06
C MET A 182 -3.03 -5.87 -5.56
N ILE A 183 -2.01 -6.67 -5.95
CA ILE A 183 -1.73 -6.97 -7.36
C ILE A 183 -2.86 -7.76 -7.99
N ARG A 184 -3.41 -8.74 -7.28
CA ARG A 184 -4.58 -9.48 -7.75
C ARG A 184 -5.77 -8.53 -7.99
N LEU A 185 -6.07 -7.64 -7.04
CA LEU A 185 -7.12 -6.63 -7.22
C LEU A 185 -6.82 -5.71 -8.42
N GLY A 186 -5.57 -5.26 -8.58
CA GLY A 186 -5.15 -4.45 -9.72
C GLY A 186 -5.48 -5.15 -11.04
N LYS A 187 -5.11 -6.42 -11.19
CA LYS A 187 -5.40 -7.22 -12.39
C LYS A 187 -6.91 -7.39 -12.62
N GLU A 188 -7.68 -7.68 -11.57
CA GLU A 188 -9.15 -7.76 -11.65
C GLU A 188 -9.77 -6.45 -12.16
N LYS A 189 -9.17 -5.31 -11.85
CA LYS A 189 -9.60 -3.97 -12.29
C LYS A 189 -8.99 -3.52 -13.62
N GLY A 190 -8.17 -4.35 -14.26
CA GLY A 190 -7.52 -4.05 -15.53
C GLY A 190 -6.29 -3.14 -15.42
N TYR A 191 -5.57 -3.21 -14.29
CA TYR A 191 -4.33 -2.49 -14.04
C TYR A 191 -3.14 -3.43 -13.98
N GLU A 192 -1.96 -2.91 -14.32
CA GLU A 192 -0.68 -3.62 -14.26
C GLU A 192 0.29 -2.89 -13.32
N LEU A 193 1.04 -3.66 -12.53
CA LEU A 193 2.09 -3.12 -11.67
C LEU A 193 3.24 -2.60 -12.51
N ILE A 194 3.68 -1.36 -12.27
CA ILE A 194 4.82 -0.74 -12.98
C ILE A 194 5.98 -0.36 -12.07
N SER A 195 5.73 -0.17 -10.78
CA SER A 195 6.78 0.08 -9.78
C SER A 195 6.24 -0.17 -8.38
N LEU A 196 7.15 -0.21 -7.42
CA LEU A 196 6.81 -0.20 -6.00
C LEU A 196 7.90 0.52 -5.21
N THR A 197 7.51 1.07 -4.07
CA THR A 197 8.41 1.60 -3.04
C THR A 197 8.37 0.70 -1.81
N GLN A 198 8.88 1.18 -0.67
CA GLN A 198 8.83 0.40 0.57
C GLN A 198 7.38 0.14 1.04
N HIS A 199 6.47 1.11 0.85
CA HIS A 199 5.10 1.05 1.37
C HIS A 199 4.02 1.11 0.29
N ASN A 200 4.36 1.56 -0.92
CA ASN A 200 3.39 1.81 -1.99
C ASN A 200 3.61 0.93 -3.22
N LEU A 201 2.51 0.52 -3.85
CA LEU A 201 2.48 -0.08 -5.18
C LEU A 201 1.97 0.96 -6.17
N LEU A 202 2.65 1.10 -7.32
CA LEU A 202 2.21 1.96 -8.42
C LEU A 202 1.72 1.09 -9.58
N PHE A 203 0.45 1.29 -9.92
CA PHE A 203 -0.21 0.64 -11.03
C PHE A 203 -0.50 1.61 -12.16
N VAL A 204 -0.53 1.10 -13.39
CA VAL A 204 -1.01 1.80 -14.58
C VAL A 204 -2.21 1.08 -15.16
N ASP A 205 -3.17 1.81 -15.76
CA ASP A 205 -4.21 1.19 -16.59
C ASP A 205 -3.56 0.31 -17.66
N GLY A 206 -4.02 -0.94 -17.77
CA GLY A 206 -3.46 -1.96 -18.66
C GLY A 206 -3.33 -1.50 -20.12
N ALA A 207 -4.17 -0.57 -20.57
CA ALA A 207 -4.07 0.03 -21.89
C ALA A 207 -2.73 0.74 -22.14
N TYR A 208 -2.09 1.25 -21.09
CA TYR A 208 -0.82 1.99 -21.17
C TYR A 208 0.40 1.17 -20.73
N PHE A 209 0.22 -0.05 -20.25
CA PHE A 209 1.33 -0.87 -19.71
C PHE A 209 2.49 -1.08 -20.70
N HIS A 210 2.16 -1.25 -21.98
CA HIS A 210 3.13 -1.43 -23.03
C HIS A 210 4.15 -0.29 -23.16
N LEU A 211 3.80 0.92 -22.72
CA LEU A 211 4.69 2.10 -22.76
C LEU A 211 5.86 1.98 -21.78
N PHE A 212 5.74 1.14 -20.76
CA PHE A 212 6.75 1.00 -19.72
C PHE A 212 7.83 -0.03 -20.03
N ASN A 213 7.65 -0.85 -21.06
CA ASN A 213 8.62 -1.87 -21.48
C ASN A 213 9.13 -2.73 -20.31
N ILE A 214 8.23 -3.15 -19.41
CA ILE A 214 8.54 -4.00 -18.26
C ILE A 214 8.44 -5.47 -18.71
N PRO A 215 9.56 -6.23 -18.73
CA PRO A 215 9.54 -7.61 -19.22
C PRO A 215 8.77 -8.58 -18.33
N ASP A 216 8.84 -8.39 -17.01
CA ASP A 216 8.13 -9.19 -16.01
C ASP A 216 7.75 -8.33 -14.81
N ASN A 217 6.46 -8.14 -14.61
CA ASN A 217 5.91 -7.40 -13.46
C ASN A 217 5.40 -8.31 -12.34
N SER A 218 5.81 -9.58 -12.33
CA SER A 218 5.50 -10.48 -11.22
C SER A 218 6.11 -9.99 -9.91
N LEU A 219 5.41 -10.21 -8.81
CA LEU A 219 5.85 -9.73 -7.50
C LEU A 219 7.24 -10.27 -7.10
N SER A 220 7.57 -11.50 -7.49
CA SER A 220 8.88 -12.11 -7.23
C SER A 220 10.04 -11.43 -7.99
N VAL A 221 9.76 -10.84 -9.15
CA VAL A 221 10.71 -10.05 -9.91
C VAL A 221 10.74 -8.60 -9.39
N MET A 222 9.59 -8.01 -9.11
CA MET A 222 9.47 -6.60 -8.75
C MET A 222 9.88 -6.31 -7.30
N ARG A 223 9.80 -7.27 -6.36
CA ARG A 223 10.06 -7.06 -4.93
C ARG A 223 11.00 -8.12 -4.35
N ASP A 224 12.02 -7.67 -3.62
CA ASP A 224 12.81 -8.53 -2.74
C ASP A 224 12.16 -8.59 -1.34
N GLU A 225 12.31 -9.73 -0.64
CA GLU A 225 11.69 -9.97 0.67
C GLU A 225 12.63 -9.69 1.86
N ASP A 226 13.67 -8.88 1.68
CA ASP A 226 14.68 -8.57 2.71
C ASP A 226 14.09 -7.96 3.98
N SER A 227 12.88 -7.43 3.88
CA SER A 227 12.16 -6.81 4.99
C SER A 227 11.15 -7.72 5.68
N VAL A 228 10.97 -8.93 5.18
CA VAL A 228 9.96 -9.87 5.70
C VAL A 228 10.57 -10.71 6.80
N THR A 229 9.84 -10.85 7.91
CA THR A 229 10.17 -11.78 8.99
C THR A 229 9.23 -12.95 8.97
N THR A 230 9.77 -14.16 8.78
CA THR A 230 9.03 -15.41 8.94
C THR A 230 9.20 -15.93 10.37
N VAL A 231 8.09 -16.28 11.02
CA VAL A 231 8.11 -16.86 12.36
C VAL A 231 7.53 -18.27 12.31
N LEU A 232 8.32 -19.25 12.71
CA LEU A 232 7.89 -20.62 12.93
C LEU A 232 7.55 -20.84 14.40
N VAL A 233 6.43 -21.47 14.67
CA VAL A 233 6.01 -21.90 16.00
C VAL A 233 6.25 -23.39 16.13
N CYS A 234 7.17 -23.79 17.00
CA CYS A 234 7.47 -25.19 17.29
C CYS A 234 6.39 -25.80 18.20
N PHE A 235 6.32 -27.14 18.30
CA PHE A 235 5.33 -27.86 19.11
C PHE A 235 5.41 -27.51 20.59
N ASP A 236 6.58 -27.15 21.10
CA ASP A 236 6.80 -26.74 22.49
C ASP A 236 6.53 -25.23 22.72
N GLY A 237 6.03 -24.52 21.66
CA GLY A 237 5.77 -23.10 21.71
C GLY A 237 7.02 -22.24 21.51
N TYR A 238 8.19 -22.86 21.17
CA TYR A 238 9.38 -22.10 20.84
C TYR A 238 9.20 -21.37 19.51
N LEU A 239 9.65 -20.11 19.43
CA LEU A 239 9.60 -19.32 18.22
C LEU A 239 10.96 -19.27 17.53
N ILE A 240 11.00 -19.66 16.29
CA ILE A 240 12.16 -19.50 15.41
C ILE A 240 11.81 -18.40 14.40
N ALA A 241 12.64 -17.36 14.31
CA ALA A 241 12.46 -16.32 13.33
C ALA A 241 13.57 -16.35 12.30
N ASP A 242 13.20 -16.10 11.06
CA ASP A 242 14.06 -15.83 9.95
C ASP A 242 13.73 -14.43 9.40
N GLY A 243 14.75 -13.60 9.21
CA GLY A 243 14.60 -12.19 8.80
C GLY A 243 14.73 -11.18 9.96
N PRO A 244 14.57 -9.88 9.66
CA PRO A 244 14.79 -8.81 10.63
C PRO A 244 13.72 -8.78 11.72
N ALA A 245 14.12 -8.67 12.98
CA ALA A 245 13.19 -8.53 14.12
C ALA A 245 12.57 -7.12 14.16
N PHE A 246 11.92 -6.72 13.07
CA PHE A 246 11.36 -5.39 12.88
C PHE A 246 10.01 -5.45 12.17
N LEU A 247 8.97 -4.91 12.83
CA LEU A 247 7.63 -4.78 12.24
C LEU A 247 7.55 -3.45 11.47
N ARG A 248 7.80 -3.47 10.20
CA ARG A 248 7.86 -2.26 9.36
C ARG A 248 6.57 -1.45 9.36
N TRP A 249 5.42 -2.13 9.28
CA TRP A 249 4.11 -1.49 9.35
C TRP A 249 3.91 -0.61 10.59
N HIS A 250 4.53 -1.00 11.71
CA HIS A 250 4.43 -0.27 12.97
C HIS A 250 5.69 0.52 13.33
N GLY A 251 6.74 0.48 12.51
CA GLY A 251 8.00 1.12 12.81
C GLY A 251 8.71 0.59 14.07
N MET A 252 8.43 -0.66 14.48
CA MET A 252 8.81 -1.18 15.80
C MET A 252 9.76 -2.36 15.70
N LYS A 253 10.82 -2.32 16.52
CA LYS A 253 11.62 -3.52 16.83
C LYS A 253 10.83 -4.41 17.79
N PHE A 254 10.88 -5.73 17.59
CA PHE A 254 10.24 -6.67 18.51
C PHE A 254 11.23 -7.71 19.02
N LYS A 255 10.95 -8.24 20.19
CA LYS A 255 11.67 -9.38 20.76
C LYS A 255 10.80 -10.61 20.63
N LEU A 256 11.38 -11.69 20.14
CA LEU A 256 10.70 -13.00 20.11
C LEU A 256 10.40 -13.42 21.54
N LYS A 257 9.12 -13.58 21.84
CA LYS A 257 8.63 -14.16 23.10
C LYS A 257 8.01 -15.49 22.79
N GLN A 258 8.09 -16.40 23.76
CA GLN A 258 7.39 -17.68 23.64
C GLN A 258 5.88 -17.45 23.58
N VAL A 259 5.20 -18.14 22.68
CA VAL A 259 3.74 -18.05 22.52
C VAL A 259 3.05 -18.69 23.72
N LEU A 260 3.55 -19.84 24.17
CA LEU A 260 3.00 -20.53 25.31
C LEU A 260 3.66 -20.10 26.63
N PRO A 261 2.92 -20.05 27.73
CA PRO A 261 3.50 -19.93 29.06
C PRO A 261 4.60 -21.00 29.27
N TRP A 262 5.65 -20.65 30.00
CA TRP A 262 6.80 -21.55 30.17
C TRP A 262 6.41 -22.96 30.64
N ALA A 263 5.37 -23.07 31.49
CA ALA A 263 4.85 -24.36 31.99
C ALA A 263 4.26 -25.24 30.87
N LEU A 264 3.90 -24.69 29.73
CA LEU A 264 3.34 -25.43 28.60
C LEU A 264 4.34 -25.55 27.42
N ARG A 265 5.59 -25.10 27.59
CA ARG A 265 6.64 -25.16 26.55
C ARG A 265 7.30 -26.54 26.50
N ALA A 266 6.48 -27.57 26.33
CA ALA A 266 6.93 -28.93 26.15
C ALA A 266 6.11 -29.61 25.04
N PHE A 267 6.58 -30.76 24.56
CA PHE A 267 5.79 -31.53 23.61
C PHE A 267 4.49 -32.01 24.31
N PRO A 268 3.30 -31.72 23.72
CA PRO A 268 2.02 -31.98 24.38
C PRO A 268 1.81 -33.45 24.82
N GLY A 269 2.43 -34.42 24.12
CA GLY A 269 2.42 -35.82 24.49
C GLY A 269 3.10 -36.13 25.84
N ASN A 270 4.02 -35.25 26.26
CA ASN A 270 4.77 -35.38 27.51
C ASN A 270 4.17 -34.58 28.68
N TYR A 271 3.00 -33.97 28.47
CA TYR A 271 2.34 -33.17 29.50
C TYR A 271 1.91 -34.05 30.69
N ASN A 272 2.28 -33.61 31.88
CA ASN A 272 1.73 -34.15 33.13
C ASN A 272 0.27 -33.66 33.34
N LEU A 273 -0.38 -34.16 34.38
CA LEU A 273 -1.78 -33.85 34.67
C LEU A 273 -2.01 -32.34 34.86
N LEU A 274 -1.12 -31.65 35.56
CA LEU A 274 -1.20 -30.20 35.79
C LEU A 274 -1.10 -29.40 34.47
N GLN A 275 -0.16 -29.77 33.63
CA GLN A 275 0.00 -29.10 32.30
C GLN A 275 -1.22 -29.33 31.41
N LYS A 276 -1.86 -30.51 31.46
CA LYS A 276 -3.10 -30.79 30.72
C LYS A 276 -4.26 -29.94 31.22
N VAL A 277 -4.36 -29.68 32.52
CA VAL A 277 -5.37 -28.79 33.10
C VAL A 277 -5.09 -27.34 32.71
N LEU A 278 -3.85 -26.87 32.84
CA LEU A 278 -3.45 -25.53 32.44
C LEU A 278 -3.69 -25.28 30.95
N LEU A 279 -3.44 -26.23 30.07
CA LEU A 279 -3.72 -26.13 28.64
C LEU A 279 -5.23 -25.95 28.38
N ARG A 280 -6.09 -26.67 29.10
CA ARG A 280 -7.55 -26.50 28.96
C ARG A 280 -8.00 -25.10 29.37
N ILE A 281 -7.49 -24.60 30.51
CA ILE A 281 -7.78 -23.23 30.98
C ILE A 281 -7.29 -22.21 29.97
N TRP A 282 -6.06 -22.34 29.50
CA TRP A 282 -5.48 -21.40 28.51
C TRP A 282 -6.30 -21.36 27.24
N ARG A 283 -6.73 -22.53 26.70
CA ARG A 283 -7.59 -22.61 25.50
C ARG A 283 -8.98 -22.00 25.68
N SER A 284 -9.50 -21.94 26.91
CA SER A 284 -10.80 -21.32 27.18
C SER A 284 -10.73 -19.81 27.30
N LEU A 285 -9.52 -19.24 27.43
CA LEU A 285 -9.27 -17.80 27.60
C LEU A 285 -8.81 -17.11 26.30
N HIS A 286 -8.43 -17.90 25.30
CA HIS A 286 -7.90 -17.46 23.99
C HIS A 286 -8.60 -18.19 22.85
#